data_f0af87c8217576a672fbbb018c06799e
#
_entry.id   f0af87c8217576a672fbbb018c06799e
#
_cell.length_a   1.000
_cell.length_b   1.000
_cell.length_c   1.000
_cell.angle_alpha   90.00
_cell.angle_beta   90.00
_cell.angle_gamma   90.00
#
_symmetry.space_group_name_H-M   'P 1'
#
loop_
_entity.id
_entity.type
_entity.pdbx_description
1 polymer ?
#
loop_
_entity_poly.entity_id
_entity_poly.type
_entity_poly.pdbx_seq_one_letter_code
_entity_poly.pdbx_strand_id
1 'polypeptide(L)'
;MKQLNSLYNSNAEELLGRVTLSGKNIFNRSAYILVTNEQNTPKGYKAIISAHDFSDKISTPYIKVDNISGFNEGDVINISPNGEVCFLYEINSASNAIFATARCNHRCIMCPQPPVQQEKDRTDFNLDLIKLFDKDTQEVGITGGEPTMIGDRLFEIIRQIKKSCPKAAISILSNGVKFADIDYAAKLAACNHHDL
;
A
#
# COMPACT_ATOMS: atom_id res chain seq x y z
N MET A 1 -5.19 -10.31 1.44
CA MET A 1 -3.87 -9.95 0.89
C MET A 1 -3.43 -11.09 0.00
N LYS A 2 -3.29 -10.86 -1.31
CA LYS A 2 -2.78 -11.87 -2.24
C LYS A 2 -1.26 -11.86 -2.15
N GLN A 3 -0.64 -13.01 -2.02
CA GLN A 3 0.81 -13.19 -1.97
C GLN A 3 1.22 -14.15 -3.08
N LEU A 4 2.21 -13.76 -3.87
CA LEU A 4 2.71 -14.56 -4.99
C LEU A 4 4.16 -14.95 -4.70
N ASN A 5 4.48 -16.23 -4.82
CA ASN A 5 5.85 -16.72 -4.74
C ASN A 5 6.59 -16.38 -6.03
N SER A 6 7.80 -15.85 -5.92
CA SER A 6 8.59 -15.42 -7.07
C SER A 6 10.06 -15.79 -6.93
N LEU A 7 10.72 -15.97 -8.07
CA LEU A 7 12.18 -15.97 -8.17
C LEU A 7 12.64 -14.53 -8.40
N TYR A 8 13.38 -13.97 -7.45
CA TYR A 8 13.84 -12.59 -7.48
C TYR A 8 15.37 -12.53 -7.54
N ASN A 9 15.87 -11.73 -8.44
CA ASN A 9 17.30 -11.52 -8.59
C ASN A 9 17.63 -10.05 -8.30
N SER A 10 18.03 -9.74 -7.05
CA SER A 10 18.70 -8.47 -6.76
C SER A 10 19.22 -8.33 -5.33
N ASN A 11 20.12 -7.39 -5.12
CA ASN A 11 20.48 -6.76 -3.84
C ASN A 11 19.37 -5.78 -3.44
N ALA A 12 18.18 -6.28 -3.05
CA ALA A 12 16.98 -5.55 -3.20
C ALA A 12 16.56 -4.77 -1.97
N GLU A 13 16.29 -3.51 -2.20
CA GLU A 13 15.42 -2.69 -1.37
C GLU A 13 13.95 -3.06 -1.61
N GLU A 14 13.09 -2.77 -0.64
CA GLU A 14 11.65 -2.86 -0.76
C GLU A 14 11.15 -1.92 -1.87
N LEU A 15 10.34 -2.45 -2.81
CA LEU A 15 9.88 -1.68 -3.96
C LEU A 15 8.35 -1.50 -3.90
N LEU A 16 7.93 -0.29 -3.62
CA LEU A 16 6.54 0.14 -3.69
C LEU A 16 6.26 0.79 -5.06
N GLY A 17 5.21 0.38 -5.78
CA GLY A 17 4.89 0.98 -7.07
C GLY A 17 3.47 0.70 -7.55
N ARG A 18 3.01 1.56 -8.46
CA ARG A 18 1.73 1.39 -9.15
C ARG A 18 1.92 0.45 -10.34
N VAL A 19 1.01 -0.49 -10.50
CA VAL A 19 1.01 -1.45 -11.61
C VAL A 19 0.60 -0.76 -12.90
N THR A 20 1.28 -1.10 -14.00
CA THR A 20 0.83 -0.84 -15.35
C THR A 20 0.94 -2.11 -16.20
N LEU A 21 -0.10 -2.37 -16.98
CA LEU A 21 -0.16 -3.48 -17.94
C LEU A 21 0.26 -3.03 -19.35
N SER A 22 0.36 -1.72 -19.56
CA SER A 22 0.72 -1.12 -20.84
C SER A 22 2.14 -0.58 -20.84
N GLY A 23 3.02 -1.18 -21.64
CA GLY A 23 4.38 -0.67 -21.87
C GLY A 23 4.46 0.64 -22.65
N LYS A 24 3.33 1.23 -23.07
CA LYS A 24 3.27 2.36 -24.00
C LYS A 24 3.06 3.69 -23.28
N ASN A 25 3.90 4.69 -23.57
CA ASN A 25 3.69 6.14 -23.34
C ASN A 25 3.45 6.59 -21.88
N ILE A 26 4.13 6.01 -20.90
CA ILE A 26 4.10 6.52 -19.53
C ILE A 26 5.27 7.47 -19.33
N PHE A 27 4.99 8.74 -19.02
CA PHE A 27 5.99 9.79 -18.86
C PHE A 27 6.90 9.58 -17.63
N ASN A 28 6.41 8.92 -16.57
CA ASN A 28 7.19 8.66 -15.36
C ASN A 28 7.27 7.15 -15.06
N ARG A 29 7.94 6.40 -15.92
CA ARG A 29 8.07 4.94 -15.79
C ARG A 29 8.68 4.49 -14.47
N SER A 30 9.55 5.30 -13.88
CA SER A 30 10.23 4.98 -12.61
C SER A 30 9.28 4.91 -11.40
N ALA A 31 8.07 5.42 -11.52
CA ALA A 31 7.02 5.28 -10.49
C ALA A 31 6.19 3.99 -10.64
N TYR A 32 6.32 3.29 -11.78
CA TYR A 32 5.48 2.15 -12.12
C TYR A 32 6.24 0.83 -12.11
N ILE A 33 5.49 -0.24 -11.82
CA ILE A 33 5.89 -1.63 -11.99
C ILE A 33 5.16 -2.15 -13.22
N LEU A 34 5.92 -2.57 -14.24
CA LEU A 34 5.36 -3.12 -15.47
C LEU A 34 5.02 -4.60 -15.28
N VAL A 35 3.77 -4.97 -15.55
CA VAL A 35 3.33 -6.38 -15.56
C VAL A 35 3.04 -6.77 -17.00
N THR A 36 3.85 -7.68 -17.58
CA THR A 36 3.74 -8.04 -18.99
C THR A 36 4.34 -9.40 -19.29
N ASN A 37 3.85 -10.04 -20.33
CA ASN A 37 4.45 -11.23 -20.93
C ASN A 37 5.16 -10.91 -22.27
N GLU A 38 5.25 -9.64 -22.66
CA GLU A 38 5.97 -9.24 -23.86
C GLU A 38 7.48 -9.33 -23.64
N GLN A 39 8.21 -9.95 -24.56
CA GLN A 39 9.67 -10.12 -24.45
C GLN A 39 10.45 -8.82 -24.67
N ASN A 40 9.89 -7.87 -25.41
CA ASN A 40 10.52 -6.60 -25.70
C ASN A 40 9.97 -5.52 -24.76
N THR A 41 10.54 -5.45 -23.56
CA THR A 41 10.07 -4.53 -22.53
C THR A 41 10.80 -3.19 -22.59
N PRO A 42 10.07 -2.07 -22.54
CA PRO A 42 10.68 -0.73 -22.48
C PRO A 42 11.47 -0.55 -21.17
N LYS A 43 12.58 0.16 -21.23
CA LYS A 43 13.42 0.48 -20.05
C LYS A 43 12.79 1.58 -19.18
N GLY A 44 13.25 1.68 -17.94
CA GLY A 44 12.95 2.78 -17.04
C GLY A 44 11.82 2.52 -16.04
N TYR A 45 11.23 1.33 -16.02
CA TYR A 45 10.31 0.92 -14.97
C TYR A 45 11.03 0.61 -13.65
N LYS A 46 10.33 0.76 -12.52
CA LYS A 46 10.85 0.43 -11.20
C LYS A 46 11.15 -1.07 -11.07
N ALA A 47 10.28 -1.91 -11.59
CA ALA A 47 10.45 -3.35 -11.71
C ALA A 47 9.59 -3.90 -12.86
N ILE A 48 9.86 -5.14 -13.26
CA ILE A 48 9.06 -5.89 -14.22
C ILE A 48 8.58 -7.18 -13.58
N ILE A 49 7.30 -7.50 -13.77
CA ILE A 49 6.69 -8.77 -13.37
C ILE A 49 6.21 -9.49 -14.63
N SER A 50 6.55 -10.78 -14.74
CA SER A 50 6.19 -11.58 -15.89
C SER A 50 6.04 -13.07 -15.53
N ALA A 51 5.26 -13.80 -16.32
CA ALA A 51 5.24 -15.25 -16.27
C ALA A 51 6.38 -15.89 -17.10
N HIS A 52 7.01 -15.11 -17.99
CA HIS A 52 8.17 -15.56 -18.76
C HIS A 52 9.49 -15.26 -18.07
N ASP A 53 10.54 -15.96 -18.43
CA ASP A 53 11.88 -15.75 -17.91
C ASP A 53 12.66 -14.74 -18.78
N PHE A 54 13.19 -13.69 -18.14
CA PHE A 54 13.97 -12.62 -18.77
C PHE A 54 15.40 -12.55 -18.24
N SER A 55 15.83 -13.50 -17.40
CA SER A 55 17.02 -13.42 -16.54
C SER A 55 18.31 -12.96 -17.22
N ASP A 56 18.47 -13.20 -18.50
CA ASP A 56 19.73 -12.93 -19.22
C ASP A 56 19.76 -11.59 -20.00
N LYS A 57 18.70 -10.78 -19.96
CA LYS A 57 18.52 -9.66 -20.89
C LYS A 57 18.19 -8.30 -20.26
N ILE A 58 17.91 -8.23 -18.95
CA ILE A 58 17.32 -7.03 -18.35
C ILE A 58 18.12 -6.55 -17.13
N SER A 59 18.49 -5.24 -17.11
CA SER A 59 19.11 -4.57 -15.97
C SER A 59 18.09 -4.05 -14.94
N THR A 60 16.80 -4.06 -15.28
CA THR A 60 15.69 -3.65 -14.39
C THR A 60 15.38 -4.80 -13.42
N PRO A 61 15.09 -4.52 -12.14
CA PRO A 61 14.62 -5.54 -11.20
C PRO A 61 13.46 -6.35 -11.80
N TYR A 62 13.52 -7.66 -11.69
CA TYR A 62 12.61 -8.55 -12.37
C TYR A 62 12.09 -9.64 -11.45
N ILE A 63 10.81 -9.95 -11.56
CA ILE A 63 10.13 -10.96 -10.77
C ILE A 63 9.36 -11.88 -11.70
N LYS A 64 9.65 -13.19 -11.59
CA LYS A 64 8.90 -14.23 -12.26
C LYS A 64 7.75 -14.70 -11.38
N VAL A 65 6.57 -14.75 -11.94
CA VAL A 65 5.34 -15.27 -11.30
C VAL A 65 4.75 -16.39 -12.16
N ASP A 66 3.88 -17.23 -11.59
CA ASP A 66 3.24 -18.31 -12.34
C ASP A 66 2.30 -17.78 -13.43
N ASN A 67 1.56 -16.71 -13.12
CA ASN A 67 0.74 -16.00 -14.09
C ASN A 67 0.51 -14.54 -13.68
N ILE A 68 0.12 -13.70 -14.63
CA ILE A 68 -0.11 -12.27 -14.43
C ILE A 68 -1.59 -11.87 -14.42
N SER A 69 -2.53 -12.83 -14.51
CA SER A 69 -3.96 -12.54 -14.63
C SER A 69 -4.60 -11.90 -13.40
N GLY A 70 -3.88 -11.91 -12.27
CA GLY A 70 -4.35 -11.33 -11.01
C GLY A 70 -4.05 -9.85 -10.83
N PHE A 71 -3.32 -9.22 -11.77
CA PHE A 71 -2.94 -7.80 -11.71
C PHE A 71 -3.91 -6.95 -12.54
N ASN A 72 -4.25 -5.77 -12.03
CA ASN A 72 -5.04 -4.79 -12.77
C ASN A 72 -4.23 -3.51 -12.98
N GLU A 73 -4.53 -2.79 -14.07
CA GLU A 73 -3.98 -1.47 -14.31
C GLU A 73 -4.36 -0.53 -13.16
N GLY A 74 -3.37 0.02 -12.46
CA GLY A 74 -3.60 0.93 -11.35
C GLY A 74 -3.57 0.31 -9.96
N ASP A 75 -3.45 -1.02 -9.80
CA ASP A 75 -3.16 -1.64 -8.51
C ASP A 75 -1.87 -1.06 -7.92
N VAL A 76 -1.73 -1.05 -6.59
CA VAL A 76 -0.45 -0.71 -5.94
C VAL A 76 0.06 -1.92 -5.20
N ILE A 77 1.29 -2.28 -5.50
CA ILE A 77 1.95 -3.45 -4.93
C ILE A 77 3.26 -3.05 -4.26
N ASN A 78 3.61 -3.85 -3.28
CA ASN A 78 4.91 -3.85 -2.64
C ASN A 78 5.64 -5.15 -2.96
N ILE A 79 6.90 -5.03 -3.33
CA ILE A 79 7.79 -6.15 -3.56
C ILE A 79 8.83 -6.13 -2.46
N SER A 80 8.82 -7.16 -1.62
CA SER A 80 9.77 -7.28 -0.52
C SER A 80 11.16 -7.72 -1.00
N PRO A 81 12.22 -7.55 -0.20
CA PRO A 81 13.58 -7.96 -0.58
C PRO A 81 13.73 -9.45 -0.91
N ASN A 82 12.86 -10.31 -0.42
CA ASN A 82 12.82 -11.74 -0.74
C ASN A 82 11.98 -12.08 -1.99
N GLY A 83 11.46 -11.05 -2.68
CA GLY A 83 10.68 -11.21 -3.91
C GLY A 83 9.18 -11.46 -3.72
N GLU A 84 8.66 -11.42 -2.50
CA GLU A 84 7.23 -11.54 -2.27
C GLU A 84 6.48 -10.30 -2.79
N VAL A 85 5.41 -10.53 -3.55
CA VAL A 85 4.55 -9.49 -4.08
C VAL A 85 3.29 -9.40 -3.23
N CYS A 86 3.09 -8.25 -2.59
CA CYS A 86 1.92 -7.95 -1.76
C CYS A 86 1.07 -6.87 -2.41
N PHE A 87 -0.22 -7.13 -2.61
CA PHE A 87 -1.18 -6.11 -3.04
C PHE A 87 -1.57 -5.25 -1.84
N LEU A 88 -1.27 -3.96 -1.90
CA LEU A 88 -1.58 -2.99 -0.85
C LEU A 88 -2.78 -2.11 -1.19
N TYR A 89 -3.09 -1.97 -2.49
CA TYR A 89 -4.26 -1.30 -3.01
C TYR A 89 -4.73 -2.03 -4.27
N GLU A 90 -5.99 -2.33 -4.34
CA GLU A 90 -6.63 -2.95 -5.50
C GLU A 90 -7.62 -1.95 -6.12
N ILE A 91 -7.37 -1.54 -7.36
CA ILE A 91 -8.16 -0.51 -8.07
C ILE A 91 -9.64 -0.86 -8.20
N ASN A 92 -9.95 -2.15 -8.33
CA ASN A 92 -11.31 -2.66 -8.47
C ASN A 92 -11.98 -2.99 -7.12
N SER A 93 -11.30 -2.76 -6.00
CA SER A 93 -11.88 -2.94 -4.67
C SER A 93 -12.70 -1.72 -4.26
N ALA A 94 -13.91 -1.94 -3.76
CA ALA A 94 -14.73 -0.87 -3.23
C ALA A 94 -14.14 -0.29 -1.92
N SER A 95 -13.40 -1.10 -1.17
CA SER A 95 -12.78 -0.71 0.09
C SER A 95 -11.32 -1.18 0.14
N ASN A 96 -10.41 -0.25 0.33
CA ASN A 96 -8.99 -0.48 0.56
C ASN A 96 -8.60 -0.11 1.99
N ALA A 97 -7.54 -0.69 2.54
CA ALA A 97 -7.17 -0.43 3.92
C ALA A 97 -5.67 -0.14 4.08
N ILE A 98 -5.38 0.83 4.94
CA ILE A 98 -4.05 1.18 5.42
C ILE A 98 -3.81 0.47 6.76
N PHE A 99 -2.76 -0.31 6.84
CA PHE A 99 -2.30 -0.90 8.08
C PHE A 99 -1.37 0.09 8.80
N ALA A 100 -1.91 0.78 9.82
CA ALA A 100 -1.21 1.86 10.50
C ALA A 100 -0.09 1.36 11.42
N THR A 101 -0.37 0.32 12.23
CA THR A 101 0.56 -0.24 13.21
C THR A 101 0.10 -1.61 13.71
N ALA A 102 1.02 -2.48 14.10
CA ALA A 102 0.70 -3.72 14.80
C ALA A 102 0.64 -3.54 16.34
N ARG A 103 1.02 -2.35 16.85
CA ARG A 103 0.90 -2.05 18.28
C ARG A 103 -0.55 -1.88 18.69
N CYS A 104 -0.90 -2.36 19.88
CA CYS A 104 -2.21 -2.17 20.46
C CYS A 104 -2.11 -2.08 21.99
N ASN A 105 -2.93 -1.25 22.60
CA ASN A 105 -3.06 -1.10 24.05
C ASN A 105 -4.08 -2.09 24.66
N HIS A 106 -4.70 -2.97 23.83
CA HIS A 106 -5.63 -4.01 24.26
C HIS A 106 -5.18 -5.40 23.79
N ARG A 107 -5.75 -6.44 24.46
CA ARG A 107 -5.57 -7.84 24.10
C ARG A 107 -6.94 -8.51 24.01
N CYS A 108 -7.72 -8.14 23.01
CA CYS A 108 -9.05 -8.68 22.80
C CYS A 108 -8.96 -10.17 22.45
N ILE A 109 -9.79 -10.99 23.08
CA ILE A 109 -9.81 -12.45 22.87
C ILE A 109 -10.16 -12.83 21.42
N MET A 110 -10.91 -11.97 20.72
CA MET A 110 -11.31 -12.16 19.32
C MET A 110 -10.29 -11.63 18.31
N CYS A 111 -9.19 -11.02 18.76
CA CYS A 111 -8.22 -10.41 17.86
C CYS A 111 -7.40 -11.49 17.15
N PRO A 112 -7.42 -11.55 15.80
CA PRO A 112 -6.65 -12.55 15.06
C PRO A 112 -5.15 -12.27 15.06
N GLN A 113 -4.75 -11.06 15.44
CA GLN A 113 -3.36 -10.62 15.45
C GLN A 113 -2.94 -10.17 16.85
N PRO A 114 -2.05 -10.90 17.53
CA PRO A 114 -1.57 -10.48 18.84
C PRO A 114 -0.77 -9.16 18.69
N PRO A 115 -0.94 -8.19 19.62
CA PRO A 115 -0.25 -6.93 19.55
C PRO A 115 1.26 -7.11 19.77
N VAL A 116 2.05 -6.40 18.97
CA VAL A 116 3.51 -6.32 19.16
C VAL A 116 3.86 -5.16 20.07
N GLN A 117 4.93 -5.30 20.87
CA GLN A 117 5.38 -4.25 21.80
C GLN A 117 6.19 -3.17 21.08
N GLN A 118 7.01 -3.58 20.12
CA GLN A 118 7.91 -2.69 19.38
C GLN A 118 7.72 -2.93 17.89
N GLU A 119 7.62 -1.85 17.16
CA GLU A 119 7.46 -1.85 15.69
C GLU A 119 8.13 -0.59 15.12
N LYS A 120 8.74 -0.72 13.95
CA LYS A 120 9.20 0.44 13.18
C LYS A 120 7.98 1.25 12.72
N ASP A 121 8.04 2.57 12.87
CA ASP A 121 7.00 3.46 12.36
C ASP A 121 6.84 3.28 10.85
N ARG A 122 5.63 2.96 10.42
CA ARG A 122 5.27 2.74 9.02
C ARG A 122 4.61 3.96 8.38
N THR A 123 4.50 5.06 9.09
CA THR A 123 3.73 6.21 8.61
C THR A 123 4.29 6.75 7.30
N ASP A 124 5.60 6.92 7.18
CA ASP A 124 6.21 7.44 5.95
C ASP A 124 5.95 6.50 4.75
N PHE A 125 6.06 5.19 4.96
CA PHE A 125 5.69 4.19 3.97
C PHE A 125 4.21 4.31 3.57
N ASN A 126 3.31 4.45 4.55
CA ASN A 126 1.88 4.61 4.30
C ASN A 126 1.57 5.91 3.57
N LEU A 127 2.26 7.01 3.88
CA LEU A 127 2.11 8.28 3.15
C LEU A 127 2.52 8.12 1.68
N ASP A 128 3.61 7.40 1.39
CA ASP A 128 4.04 7.12 0.01
C ASP A 128 3.08 6.18 -0.71
N LEU A 129 2.56 5.17 0.00
CA LEU A 129 1.52 4.28 -0.53
C LEU A 129 0.26 5.05 -0.94
N ILE A 130 -0.25 5.93 -0.08
CA ILE A 130 -1.48 6.70 -0.34
C ILE A 130 -1.32 7.65 -1.54
N LYS A 131 -0.12 8.16 -1.80
CA LYS A 131 0.16 9.00 -2.99
C LYS A 131 -0.04 8.25 -4.31
N LEU A 132 0.01 6.92 -4.28
CA LEU A 132 -0.19 6.05 -5.43
C LEU A 132 -1.65 5.61 -5.64
N PHE A 133 -2.55 5.91 -4.70
CA PHE A 133 -3.96 5.57 -4.82
C PHE A 133 -4.63 6.32 -5.96
N ASP A 134 -5.68 5.75 -6.50
CA ASP A 134 -6.50 6.44 -7.50
C ASP A 134 -7.34 7.54 -6.83
N LYS A 135 -7.45 8.69 -7.51
CA LYS A 135 -8.23 9.85 -7.00
C LYS A 135 -9.72 9.56 -6.83
N ASP A 136 -10.24 8.56 -7.55
CA ASP A 136 -11.64 8.16 -7.52
C ASP A 136 -11.89 6.97 -6.56
N THR A 137 -10.92 6.64 -5.69
CA THR A 137 -11.09 5.69 -4.58
C THR A 137 -12.31 6.05 -3.75
N GLN A 138 -13.16 5.07 -3.45
CA GLN A 138 -14.43 5.30 -2.77
C GLN A 138 -14.31 5.25 -1.25
N GLU A 139 -13.53 4.31 -0.73
CA GLU A 139 -13.33 4.12 0.71
C GLU A 139 -11.88 3.73 1.02
N VAL A 140 -11.36 4.30 2.11
CA VAL A 140 -10.07 3.94 2.69
C VAL A 140 -10.24 3.65 4.18
N GLY A 141 -10.10 2.39 4.56
CA GLY A 141 -10.04 1.97 5.96
C GLY A 141 -8.65 2.26 6.56
N ILE A 142 -8.61 2.70 7.81
CA ILE A 142 -7.37 2.77 8.60
C ILE A 142 -7.50 1.72 9.71
N THR A 143 -6.64 0.72 9.65
CA THR A 143 -6.68 -0.43 10.55
C THR A 143 -5.30 -0.73 11.14
N GLY A 144 -5.21 -1.79 11.93
CA GLY A 144 -3.98 -2.27 12.54
C GLY A 144 -4.27 -2.97 13.86
N GLY A 145 -3.36 -2.89 14.81
CA GLY A 145 -3.65 -3.17 16.21
C GLY A 145 -4.60 -2.11 16.76
N GLU A 146 -4.05 -0.94 17.09
CA GLU A 146 -4.84 0.25 17.44
C GLU A 146 -4.26 1.48 16.71
N PRO A 147 -4.93 2.00 15.68
CA PRO A 147 -4.39 3.11 14.88
C PRO A 147 -4.02 4.35 15.67
N THR A 148 -4.72 4.66 16.76
CA THR A 148 -4.42 5.84 17.59
C THR A 148 -3.09 5.75 18.34
N MET A 149 -2.46 4.55 18.39
CA MET A 149 -1.15 4.35 18.99
C MET A 149 -0.01 5.03 18.22
N ILE A 150 -0.21 5.44 16.98
CA ILE A 150 0.76 6.25 16.23
C ILE A 150 0.64 7.75 16.54
N GLY A 151 -0.29 8.14 17.43
CA GLY A 151 -0.45 9.53 17.87
C GLY A 151 -0.83 10.48 16.73
N ASP A 152 -0.18 11.66 16.71
CA ASP A 152 -0.47 12.70 15.70
C ASP A 152 -0.16 12.28 14.25
N ARG A 153 0.64 11.23 14.05
CA ARG A 153 0.92 10.64 12.73
C ARG A 153 -0.35 10.09 12.05
N LEU A 154 -1.38 9.71 12.83
CA LEU A 154 -2.69 9.33 12.29
C LEU A 154 -3.31 10.47 11.47
N PHE A 155 -3.20 11.70 11.96
CA PHE A 155 -3.75 12.87 11.26
C PHE A 155 -2.99 13.19 9.97
N GLU A 156 -1.70 12.85 9.88
CA GLU A 156 -0.93 12.97 8.63
C GLU A 156 -1.47 12.00 7.57
N ILE A 157 -1.75 10.74 7.97
CA ILE A 157 -2.38 9.72 7.10
C ILE A 157 -3.73 10.24 6.59
N ILE A 158 -4.61 10.72 7.48
CA ILE A 158 -5.93 11.23 7.11
C ILE A 158 -5.82 12.40 6.12
N ARG A 159 -4.94 13.37 6.39
CA ARG A 159 -4.72 14.51 5.48
C ARG A 159 -4.16 14.07 4.13
N GLN A 160 -3.29 13.05 4.12
CA GLN A 160 -2.77 12.51 2.86
C GLN A 160 -3.86 11.79 2.07
N ILE A 161 -4.75 11.01 2.71
CA ILE A 161 -5.91 10.41 2.04
C ILE A 161 -6.80 11.49 1.44
N LYS A 162 -7.17 12.51 2.25
CA LYS A 162 -7.96 13.65 1.77
C LYS A 162 -7.36 14.34 0.54
N LYS A 163 -6.02 14.44 0.49
CA LYS A 163 -5.29 15.05 -0.63
C LYS A 163 -5.29 14.17 -1.87
N SER A 164 -5.04 12.87 -1.69
CA SER A 164 -4.89 11.92 -2.82
C SER A 164 -6.23 11.43 -3.35
N CYS A 165 -7.19 11.20 -2.45
CA CYS A 165 -8.51 10.61 -2.73
C CYS A 165 -9.61 11.52 -2.15
N PRO A 166 -9.85 12.71 -2.72
CA PRO A 166 -10.68 13.73 -2.09
C PRO A 166 -12.15 13.36 -1.93
N LYS A 167 -12.60 12.29 -2.60
CA LYS A 167 -13.98 11.78 -2.53
C LYS A 167 -14.13 10.55 -1.63
N ALA A 168 -13.02 9.97 -1.16
CA ALA A 168 -13.07 8.73 -0.39
C ALA A 168 -13.70 8.95 0.98
N ALA A 169 -14.57 8.04 1.40
CA ALA A 169 -14.92 7.89 2.80
C ALA A 169 -13.71 7.33 3.57
N ILE A 170 -13.53 7.77 4.82
CA ILE A 170 -12.46 7.26 5.68
C ILE A 170 -13.09 6.56 6.88
N SER A 171 -12.78 5.28 7.07
CA SER A 171 -13.19 4.53 8.26
C SER A 171 -11.97 4.19 9.11
N ILE A 172 -12.05 4.48 10.41
CA ILE A 172 -10.98 4.17 11.38
C ILE A 172 -11.45 3.06 12.30
N LEU A 173 -10.81 1.90 12.21
CA LEU A 173 -11.09 0.75 13.08
C LEU A 173 -10.28 0.90 14.37
N SER A 174 -10.91 1.48 15.39
CA SER A 174 -10.27 1.81 16.66
C SER A 174 -11.07 1.25 17.85
N ASN A 175 -10.38 0.94 18.96
CA ASN A 175 -11.03 0.64 20.24
C ASN A 175 -11.62 1.87 20.94
N GLY A 176 -11.41 3.06 20.40
CA GLY A 176 -12.02 4.31 20.84
C GLY A 176 -11.40 4.97 22.08
N VAL A 177 -10.53 4.27 22.82
CA VAL A 177 -10.03 4.76 24.12
C VAL A 177 -9.32 6.12 24.02
N LYS A 178 -8.55 6.34 22.96
CA LYS A 178 -7.82 7.60 22.78
C LYS A 178 -8.73 8.79 22.50
N PHE A 179 -9.92 8.57 21.99
CA PHE A 179 -10.90 9.63 21.72
C PHE A 179 -11.61 10.15 22.99
N ALA A 180 -11.40 9.54 24.15
CA ALA A 180 -11.77 10.15 25.44
C ALA A 180 -10.92 11.37 25.79
N ASP A 181 -9.73 11.52 25.16
CA ASP A 181 -8.92 12.72 25.21
C ASP A 181 -9.50 13.78 24.27
N ILE A 182 -10.06 14.86 24.86
CA ILE A 182 -10.77 15.91 24.13
C ILE A 182 -9.85 16.62 23.13
N ASP A 183 -8.58 16.84 23.49
CA ASP A 183 -7.61 17.48 22.59
C ASP A 183 -7.30 16.61 21.39
N TYR A 184 -7.19 15.30 21.58
CA TYR A 184 -7.00 14.35 20.49
C TYR A 184 -8.22 14.27 19.58
N ALA A 185 -9.42 14.22 20.15
CA ALA A 185 -10.67 14.25 19.40
C ALA A 185 -10.83 15.55 18.60
N ALA A 186 -10.47 16.69 19.18
CA ALA A 186 -10.48 17.98 18.49
C ALA A 186 -9.50 18.03 17.30
N LYS A 187 -8.31 17.43 17.43
CA LYS A 187 -7.35 17.30 16.32
C LYS A 187 -7.91 16.44 15.19
N LEU A 188 -8.62 15.35 15.51
CA LEU A 188 -9.30 14.54 14.51
C LEU A 188 -10.34 15.34 13.75
N ALA A 189 -11.22 16.05 14.48
CA ALA A 189 -12.23 16.93 13.88
C ALA A 189 -11.59 18.02 12.99
N ALA A 190 -10.42 18.55 13.38
CA ALA A 190 -9.69 19.56 12.61
C ALA A 190 -9.12 19.02 11.28
N CYS A 191 -9.07 17.69 11.05
CA CYS A 191 -8.79 17.13 9.74
C CYS A 191 -9.86 17.49 8.71
N ASN A 192 -11.08 17.81 9.18
CA ASN A 192 -12.20 18.31 8.38
C ASN A 192 -12.40 17.51 7.07
N HIS A 193 -12.49 16.21 7.22
CA HIS A 193 -12.84 15.32 6.12
C HIS A 193 -14.37 15.22 6.04
N HIS A 194 -14.93 15.18 4.82
CA HIS A 194 -16.37 15.23 4.61
C HIS A 194 -17.10 13.95 5.06
N ASP A 195 -16.37 12.84 5.12
CA ASP A 195 -16.88 11.52 5.51
C ASP A 195 -15.79 10.74 6.26
N LEU A 196 -15.75 10.94 7.60
CA LEU A 196 -14.77 10.37 8.53
C LEU A 196 -15.48 9.85 9.78
#